data_594eaf864045ffc3aa0301071fcda569
#
_entry.id   594eaf864045ffc3aa0301071fcda569
#
_cell.length_a   1.000
_cell.length_b   1.000
_cell.length_c   1.000
_cell.angle_alpha   90.00
_cell.angle_beta   90.00
_cell.angle_gamma   90.00
#
_symmetry.space_group_name_H-M   'P 1'
#
loop_
_entity.id
_entity.type
_entity.pdbx_description
1 polymer ?
#
loop_
_entity_poly.entity_id
_entity_poly.type
_entity_poly.pdbx_seq_one_letter_code
_entity_poly.pdbx_strand_id
1 'polypeptide(L)'
;KFGIEGLTKGMALDLAKNNIRVNSICPTFVETPLVKDFFKDKKFKKAMIDNIPLGRLATESDIATAVVYLASNASSMMTGSSLVIDGGWTAK
;
A
#
# COMPACT_ATOMS: atom_id res chain seq x y z
N LYS A 1 10.26 -4.16 -3.84
CA LYS A 1 9.78 -2.83 -3.44
C LYS A 1 10.46 -1.71 -4.22
N PHE A 2 11.80 -1.65 -4.21
CA PHE A 2 12.54 -0.64 -4.98
C PHE A 2 12.28 -0.76 -6.48
N GLY A 3 12.15 -1.98 -6.99
CA GLY A 3 11.84 -2.22 -8.41
C GLY A 3 10.49 -1.65 -8.81
N ILE A 4 9.48 -1.80 -7.97
CA ILE A 4 8.13 -1.27 -8.23
C ILE A 4 8.14 0.26 -8.17
N GLU A 5 8.85 0.85 -7.20
CA GLU A 5 8.98 2.31 -7.10
C GLU A 5 9.68 2.90 -8.32
N GLY A 6 10.78 2.28 -8.77
CA GLY A 6 11.51 2.72 -9.97
C GLY A 6 10.66 2.60 -11.23
N LEU A 7 9.95 1.49 -11.39
CA LEU A 7 9.04 1.28 -12.52
C LEU A 7 7.91 2.33 -12.50
N THR A 8 7.33 2.58 -11.34
CA THR A 8 6.26 3.58 -11.18
C THR A 8 6.74 4.96 -11.63
N LYS A 9 7.91 5.38 -11.16
CA LYS A 9 8.48 6.68 -11.53
C LYS A 9 8.79 6.76 -13.02
N GLY A 10 9.40 5.71 -13.58
CA GLY A 10 9.72 5.66 -15.00
C GLY A 10 8.48 5.75 -15.89
N MET A 11 7.46 4.95 -15.56
CA MET A 11 6.19 4.99 -16.30
C MET A 11 5.47 6.34 -16.12
N ALA A 12 5.52 6.92 -14.92
CA ALA A 12 4.91 8.21 -14.66
C ALA A 12 5.51 9.31 -15.54
N LEU A 13 6.83 9.34 -15.66
CA LEU A 13 7.52 10.30 -16.51
C LEU A 13 7.23 10.09 -17.99
N ASP A 14 7.21 8.83 -18.45
CA ASP A 14 6.96 8.51 -19.85
C ASP A 14 5.53 8.84 -20.27
N LEU A 15 4.56 8.65 -19.37
CA LEU A 15 3.13 8.78 -19.69
C LEU A 15 2.53 10.12 -19.29
N ALA A 16 3.29 10.98 -18.60
CA ALA A 16 2.80 12.30 -18.17
C ALA A 16 2.35 13.15 -19.35
N LYS A 17 3.05 13.12 -20.47
CA LYS A 17 2.70 13.84 -21.68
C LYS A 17 1.39 13.37 -22.30
N ASN A 18 0.97 12.15 -22.00
CA ASN A 18 -0.31 11.59 -22.43
C ASN A 18 -1.42 11.85 -21.41
N ASN A 19 -1.14 12.61 -20.36
CA ASN A 19 -2.07 12.90 -19.27
C ASN A 19 -2.50 11.62 -18.52
N ILE A 20 -1.58 10.68 -18.39
CA ILE A 20 -1.78 9.42 -17.65
C ILE A 20 -0.96 9.49 -16.38
N ARG A 21 -1.61 9.26 -15.23
CA ARG A 21 -0.95 9.20 -13.93
C ARG A 21 -0.65 7.74 -13.56
N VAL A 22 0.52 7.54 -12.97
CA VAL A 22 0.96 6.21 -12.53
C VAL A 22 1.45 6.33 -11.09
N ASN A 23 0.79 5.64 -10.19
CA ASN A 23 1.14 5.59 -8.78
C ASN A 23 1.13 4.14 -8.30
N SER A 24 1.77 3.88 -7.18
CA SER A 24 1.75 2.55 -6.57
C SER A 24 1.22 2.62 -5.14
N ILE A 25 0.75 1.49 -4.64
CA ILE A 25 0.31 1.32 -3.26
C ILE A 25 1.20 0.27 -2.63
N CYS A 26 1.73 0.59 -1.45
CA CYS A 26 2.62 -0.28 -0.69
C CYS A 26 1.97 -0.63 0.65
N PRO A 27 1.11 -1.67 0.69
CA PRO A 27 0.55 -2.13 1.96
C PRO A 27 1.54 -3.04 2.68
N THR A 28 1.33 -3.24 3.98
CA THR A 28 1.95 -4.37 4.70
C THR A 28 0.99 -5.55 4.66
N PHE A 29 0.64 -6.11 5.83
CA PHE A 29 -0.29 -7.23 5.89
C PHE A 29 -1.73 -6.74 5.84
N VAL A 30 -2.47 -7.25 4.86
CA VAL A 30 -3.91 -7.01 4.71
C VAL A 30 -4.65 -8.23 5.19
N GLU A 31 -5.71 -8.06 5.97
CA GLU A 31 -6.50 -9.16 6.49
C GLU A 31 -7.33 -9.81 5.36
N THR A 32 -6.76 -10.82 4.74
CA THR A 32 -7.37 -11.63 3.70
C THR A 32 -7.51 -13.07 4.19
N PRO A 33 -8.31 -13.93 3.53
CA PRO A 33 -8.39 -15.35 3.90
C PRO A 33 -7.02 -16.04 3.94
N LEU A 34 -6.13 -15.71 3.00
CA LEU A 34 -4.78 -16.27 2.96
C LEU A 34 -3.97 -15.86 4.19
N VAL A 35 -4.02 -14.59 4.55
CA VAL A 35 -3.29 -14.05 5.72
C VAL A 35 -3.88 -14.63 7.00
N LYS A 36 -5.19 -14.83 7.09
CA LYS A 36 -5.82 -15.49 8.23
C LYS A 36 -5.27 -16.89 8.46
N ASP A 37 -5.01 -17.64 7.39
CA ASP A 37 -4.40 -18.97 7.50
C ASP A 37 -2.97 -18.89 8.04
N PHE A 38 -2.17 -17.92 7.60
CA PHE A 38 -0.84 -17.69 8.13
C PHE A 38 -0.87 -17.32 9.61
N PHE A 39 -1.91 -16.65 10.06
CA PHE A 39 -2.04 -16.16 11.44
C PHE A 39 -2.80 -17.09 12.36
N LYS A 40 -2.94 -18.37 12.00
CA LYS A 40 -3.42 -19.40 12.93
C LYS A 40 -2.47 -19.61 14.10
N ASP A 41 -1.17 -19.41 13.90
CA ASP A 41 -0.19 -19.37 14.98
C ASP A 41 -0.32 -18.04 15.72
N LYS A 42 -0.88 -18.09 16.92
CA LYS A 42 -1.14 -16.89 17.73
C LYS A 42 0.12 -16.16 18.13
N LYS A 43 1.23 -16.86 18.34
CA LYS A 43 2.53 -16.25 18.69
C LYS A 43 3.07 -15.45 17.51
N PHE A 44 3.00 -16.02 16.31
CA PHE A 44 3.43 -15.35 15.09
C PHE A 44 2.59 -14.13 14.83
N LYS A 45 1.27 -14.26 14.93
CA LYS A 45 0.33 -13.14 14.75
C LYS A 45 0.63 -12.00 15.71
N LYS A 46 0.81 -12.31 17.00
CA LYS A 46 1.11 -11.30 18.01
C LYS A 46 2.42 -10.58 17.69
N ALA A 47 3.47 -11.32 17.33
CA ALA A 47 4.76 -10.75 17.01
C ALA A 47 4.66 -9.77 15.83
N MET A 48 3.88 -10.12 14.81
CA MET A 48 3.69 -9.25 13.66
C MET A 48 2.88 -8.01 14.00
N ILE A 49 1.79 -8.16 14.75
CA ILE A 49 0.95 -7.03 15.15
C ILE A 49 1.69 -6.08 16.08
N ASP A 50 2.52 -6.61 16.99
CA ASP A 50 3.33 -5.79 17.89
C ASP A 50 4.32 -4.89 17.13
N ASN A 51 4.70 -5.26 15.92
CA ASN A 51 5.57 -4.45 15.06
C ASN A 51 4.82 -3.39 14.25
N ILE A 52 3.50 -3.39 14.28
CA ILE A 52 2.68 -2.39 13.59
C ILE A 52 2.24 -1.35 14.61
N PRO A 53 2.75 -0.09 14.52
CA PRO A 53 2.41 0.95 15.52
C PRO A 53 0.91 1.14 15.75
N LEU A 54 0.07 1.04 14.71
CA LEU A 54 -1.38 1.14 14.88
C LEU A 54 -2.00 -0.11 15.52
N GLY A 55 -1.23 -1.20 15.67
CA GLY A 55 -1.64 -2.37 16.45
C GLY A 55 -2.69 -3.25 15.79
N ARG A 56 -2.86 -3.15 14.48
CA ARG A 56 -3.80 -3.99 13.73
C ARG A 56 -3.36 -4.18 12.29
N LEU A 57 -3.90 -5.22 11.65
CA LEU A 57 -3.73 -5.42 10.21
C LEU A 57 -4.60 -4.43 9.43
N ALA A 58 -4.17 -4.12 8.21
CA ALA A 58 -5.03 -3.37 7.29
C ALA A 58 -6.21 -4.25 6.86
N THR A 59 -7.35 -3.61 6.62
CA THR A 59 -8.50 -4.26 6.03
C THR A 59 -8.47 -4.10 4.51
N GLU A 60 -9.24 -4.91 3.81
CA GLU A 60 -9.41 -4.74 2.36
C GLU A 60 -9.95 -3.33 2.03
N SER A 61 -10.81 -2.80 2.89
CA SER A 61 -11.36 -1.45 2.74
C SER A 61 -10.27 -0.37 2.85
N ASP A 62 -9.29 -0.55 3.74
CA ASP A 62 -8.17 0.40 3.86
C ASP A 62 -7.40 0.54 2.54
N ILE A 63 -7.28 -0.55 1.79
CA ILE A 63 -6.60 -0.54 0.50
C ILE A 63 -7.52 -0.08 -0.61
N ALA A 64 -8.76 -0.55 -0.64
CA ALA A 64 -9.72 -0.21 -1.68
C ALA A 64 -10.02 1.29 -1.73
N THR A 65 -10.16 1.95 -0.58
CA THR A 65 -10.37 3.39 -0.52
C THR A 65 -9.17 4.18 -1.08
N ALA A 66 -7.95 3.69 -0.84
CA ALA A 66 -6.74 4.28 -1.42
C ALA A 66 -6.72 4.14 -2.95
N VAL A 67 -7.12 2.97 -3.47
CA VAL A 67 -7.23 2.76 -4.92
C VAL A 67 -8.22 3.74 -5.53
N VAL A 68 -9.39 3.90 -4.92
CA VAL A 68 -10.43 4.84 -5.39
C VAL A 68 -9.88 6.27 -5.39
N TYR A 69 -9.19 6.68 -4.33
CA TYR A 69 -8.59 8.01 -4.26
C TYR A 69 -7.59 8.22 -5.40
N LEU A 70 -6.67 7.29 -5.62
CA LEU A 70 -5.65 7.41 -6.66
C LEU A 70 -6.24 7.37 -8.07
N ALA A 71 -7.35 6.66 -8.27
CA ALA A 71 -8.03 6.59 -9.56
C ALA A 71 -8.94 7.80 -9.83
N SER A 72 -9.23 8.60 -8.82
CA SER A 72 -10.18 9.70 -8.92
C SER A 72 -9.49 11.04 -9.23
N ASN A 73 -10.31 12.03 -9.58
CA ASN A 73 -9.83 13.40 -9.79
C ASN A 73 -9.35 14.07 -8.50
N ALA A 74 -9.67 13.48 -7.33
CA ALA A 74 -9.18 13.99 -6.06
C ALA A 74 -7.65 13.94 -5.94
N SER A 75 -7.00 13.04 -6.68
CA SER A 75 -5.54 12.91 -6.73
C SER A 75 -4.95 13.40 -8.06
N SER A 76 -5.57 14.39 -8.70
CA SER A 76 -5.25 14.82 -10.07
C SER A 76 -3.80 15.26 -10.28
N MET A 77 -3.11 15.71 -9.24
CA MET A 77 -1.70 16.13 -9.31
C MET A 77 -0.73 15.08 -8.83
N MET A 78 -1.20 13.85 -8.54
CA MET A 78 -0.33 12.77 -8.07
C MET A 78 0.09 11.87 -9.22
N THR A 79 1.37 11.80 -9.48
CA THR A 79 1.97 10.79 -10.38
C THR A 79 3.39 10.49 -9.91
N GLY A 80 3.83 9.27 -10.12
CA GLY A 80 5.16 8.83 -9.71
C GLY A 80 5.32 8.61 -8.21
N SER A 81 4.22 8.58 -7.47
CA SER A 81 4.24 8.44 -6.00
C SER A 81 3.93 7.02 -5.56
N SER A 82 4.48 6.67 -4.39
CA SER A 82 4.13 5.42 -3.70
C SER A 82 3.37 5.76 -2.43
N LEU A 83 2.15 5.26 -2.32
CA LEU A 83 1.30 5.49 -1.15
C LEU A 83 1.48 4.33 -0.17
N VAL A 84 2.11 4.61 0.96
CA VAL A 84 2.41 3.60 1.98
C VAL A 84 1.23 3.48 2.93
N ILE A 85 0.72 2.26 3.08
CA ILE A 85 -0.42 1.96 3.95
C ILE A 85 -0.01 0.78 4.84
N ASP A 86 0.72 1.06 5.91
CA ASP A 86 1.41 0.04 6.71
C ASP A 86 1.21 0.17 8.20
N GLY A 87 0.27 1.01 8.63
CA GLY A 87 0.02 1.22 10.06
C GLY A 87 1.20 1.80 10.83
N GLY A 88 2.17 2.37 10.13
CA GLY A 88 3.36 2.97 10.73
C GLY A 88 4.58 2.05 10.75
N TRP A 89 4.50 0.86 10.14
CA TRP A 89 5.61 -0.11 10.14
C TRP A 89 6.95 0.52 9.73
N THR A 90 6.95 1.31 8.64
CA THR A 90 8.18 1.92 8.12
C THR A 90 8.54 3.24 8.78
N ALA A 91 7.70 3.74 9.67
CA ALA A 91 7.94 5.02 10.34
C ALA A 91 8.91 4.91 11.52
N LYS A 92 9.14 3.70 12.01
CA LYS A 92 10.01 3.46 13.17
C LYS A 92 11.45 3.15 12.79
#